data_4cb49b449e6124ded00731a29e5bd89c
#
_entry.id   4cb49b449e6124ded00731a29e5bd89c
#
_cell.length_a   1.000
_cell.length_b   1.000
_cell.length_c   1.000
_cell.angle_alpha   90.00
_cell.angle_beta   90.00
_cell.angle_gamma   90.00
#
_symmetry.space_group_name_H-M   'P 1'
#
loop_
_entity.id
_entity.type
_entity.pdbx_description
1 polymer ?
#
loop_
_entity_poly.entity_id
_entity_poly.type
_entity_poly.pdbx_seq_one_letter_code
_entity_poly.pdbx_strand_id
1 'polypeptide(L)'
;MKLIGKFFLGIWHALNFSRRLVLNILFFFLIIAAAIGIFSAEEQPQVAQDSILRLNLSGKLVEQLTYVDPIDAAMGDVFGKQDLPKEMLVDDVVDTINTAARDPRIKALYLDLRHMHYTHLDKLRDVAGAIESFKEADKKVFAHSPYFSQSQYYLAAHADEISMHPYGGINISGYGSYPMYFKDALEKLKVTQHIFRVGTYKSAVEPFIRNDMSPAAKEANQLWLDALWTQYKQDVASKRGFDMTNFDETLTQYVDKMASVTGDSGQFAVKYGWVDKLETDQEFNQKMIDLVGTQDEGKRFKQIAFEDYYATVNALDFGPNPFVEKVAVVVAKGTIVDGKRKAGMIGGDSTAALLRKARLDDKVKAVVLRIDSGGGSMFASEVIRNEVLAIKAAGKPVIASMGSVAASGGYWIAASANEIWASPSTITGSIGVFGTILTFENSLKELGVYSDGVATTELKSSSLSRGLDPKFAHVLQMGVEDAYQKFISVIADSRNLAPSDVDNVAQGRVWLATQAHEFGLIDELGTKQQAIEAAAKMANLEHYEVYTVEQTLSEKEQLIQDIFGSAAIQSLLAVADEPKEPLNSVAHAGLNQLFQQVQQSAAMITQFNDPNNIYTLCTTCVVGE
;
A
#
# COMPACT_ATOMS: atom_id res chain seq x y z
N MET A 1 -56.48 -31.99 -15.80
CA MET A 1 -55.23 -32.28 -16.57
C MET A 1 -54.94 -31.26 -17.69
N LYS A 2 -55.89 -30.85 -18.55
CA LYS A 2 -55.61 -29.90 -19.64
C LYS A 2 -55.17 -28.46 -19.19
N LEU A 3 -55.60 -27.97 -18.02
CA LEU A 3 -55.19 -26.67 -17.52
C LEU A 3 -53.76 -26.67 -16.98
N ILE A 4 -53.34 -27.74 -16.29
CA ILE A 4 -52.00 -27.92 -15.76
C ILE A 4 -50.98 -28.03 -16.91
N GLY A 5 -51.32 -28.75 -17.98
CA GLY A 5 -50.47 -28.86 -19.18
C GLY A 5 -50.26 -27.50 -19.88
N LYS A 6 -51.31 -26.65 -19.97
CA LYS A 6 -51.16 -25.29 -20.52
C LYS A 6 -50.31 -24.36 -19.63
N PHE A 7 -50.35 -24.52 -18.33
CA PHE A 7 -49.53 -23.77 -17.40
C PHE A 7 -48.03 -24.12 -17.55
N PHE A 8 -47.69 -25.38 -17.58
CA PHE A 8 -46.29 -25.83 -17.82
C PHE A 8 -45.79 -25.45 -19.23
N LEU A 9 -46.67 -25.50 -20.23
CA LEU A 9 -46.31 -25.05 -21.59
C LEU A 9 -46.03 -23.52 -21.61
N GLY A 10 -46.79 -22.73 -20.87
CA GLY A 10 -46.58 -21.31 -20.71
C GLY A 10 -45.24 -20.99 -20.04
N ILE A 11 -44.90 -21.69 -18.96
CA ILE A 11 -43.59 -21.55 -18.28
C ILE A 11 -42.45 -21.93 -19.23
N TRP A 12 -42.60 -23.04 -19.99
CA TRP A 12 -41.62 -23.47 -20.97
C TRP A 12 -41.37 -22.41 -22.05
N HIS A 13 -42.43 -21.80 -22.58
CA HIS A 13 -42.32 -20.73 -23.58
C HIS A 13 -41.67 -19.47 -23.00
N ALA A 14 -42.02 -19.08 -21.76
CA ALA A 14 -41.40 -17.95 -21.08
C ALA A 14 -39.90 -18.19 -20.85
N LEU A 15 -39.51 -19.36 -20.34
CA LEU A 15 -38.10 -19.74 -20.15
C LEU A 15 -37.32 -19.78 -21.46
N ASN A 16 -37.92 -20.33 -22.53
CA ASN A 16 -37.27 -20.38 -23.83
C ASN A 16 -37.15 -19.00 -24.49
N PHE A 17 -38.12 -18.12 -24.27
CA PHE A 17 -38.05 -16.72 -24.70
C PHE A 17 -36.95 -15.98 -23.94
N SER A 18 -36.92 -16.08 -22.61
CA SER A 18 -35.88 -15.44 -21.76
C SER A 18 -34.48 -15.94 -22.17
N ARG A 19 -34.30 -17.24 -22.38
CA ARG A 19 -33.02 -17.79 -22.84
C ARG A 19 -32.60 -17.21 -24.19
N ARG A 20 -33.51 -17.15 -25.18
CA ARG A 20 -33.23 -16.56 -26.49
C ARG A 20 -32.94 -15.08 -26.42
N LEU A 21 -33.66 -14.35 -25.58
CA LEU A 21 -33.45 -12.94 -25.36
C LEU A 21 -32.04 -12.67 -24.79
N VAL A 22 -31.66 -13.40 -23.76
CA VAL A 22 -30.32 -13.27 -23.13
C VAL A 22 -29.22 -13.63 -24.14
N LEU A 23 -29.37 -14.75 -24.89
CA LEU A 23 -28.39 -15.15 -25.90
C LEU A 23 -28.27 -14.13 -27.04
N ASN A 24 -29.38 -13.54 -27.48
CA ASN A 24 -29.36 -12.51 -28.51
C ASN A 24 -28.72 -11.21 -28.01
N ILE A 25 -29.03 -10.79 -26.78
CA ILE A 25 -28.38 -9.63 -26.17
C ILE A 25 -26.86 -9.86 -26.06
N LEU A 26 -26.44 -11.02 -25.57
CA LEU A 26 -25.03 -11.40 -25.49
C LEU A 26 -24.36 -11.44 -26.88
N PHE A 27 -25.02 -11.97 -27.88
CA PHE A 27 -24.53 -12.03 -29.25
C PHE A 27 -24.36 -10.63 -29.87
N PHE A 28 -25.35 -9.75 -29.72
CA PHE A 28 -25.25 -8.37 -30.20
C PHE A 28 -24.21 -7.58 -29.43
N PHE A 29 -24.10 -7.81 -28.12
CA PHE A 29 -23.05 -7.22 -27.31
C PHE A 29 -21.66 -7.63 -27.80
N LEU A 30 -21.42 -8.91 -28.10
CA LEU A 30 -20.16 -9.40 -28.65
C LEU A 30 -19.87 -8.84 -30.05
N ILE A 31 -20.88 -8.68 -30.91
CA ILE A 31 -20.70 -8.06 -32.24
C ILE A 31 -20.35 -6.58 -32.09
N ILE A 32 -21.04 -5.86 -31.22
CA ILE A 32 -20.78 -4.42 -30.96
C ILE A 32 -19.39 -4.27 -30.36
N ALA A 33 -19.00 -5.10 -29.38
CA ALA A 33 -17.67 -5.10 -28.79
C ALA A 33 -16.58 -5.39 -29.83
N ALA A 34 -16.79 -6.37 -30.72
CA ALA A 34 -15.88 -6.70 -31.82
C ALA A 34 -15.79 -5.53 -32.84
N ALA A 35 -16.91 -4.93 -33.18
CA ALA A 35 -16.94 -3.78 -34.09
C ALA A 35 -16.20 -2.58 -33.46
N ILE A 36 -16.46 -2.27 -32.20
CA ILE A 36 -15.74 -1.23 -31.47
C ILE A 36 -14.24 -1.56 -31.44
N GLY A 37 -13.83 -2.79 -31.10
CA GLY A 37 -12.42 -3.19 -31.08
C GLY A 37 -11.72 -3.05 -32.44
N ILE A 38 -12.45 -3.26 -33.55
CA ILE A 38 -11.89 -3.07 -34.90
C ILE A 38 -11.82 -1.59 -35.28
N PHE A 39 -12.81 -0.80 -34.90
CA PHE A 39 -12.91 0.62 -35.27
C PHE A 39 -12.26 1.57 -34.26
N SER A 40 -12.02 1.13 -33.01
CA SER A 40 -11.32 1.88 -31.97
C SER A 40 -9.86 1.41 -31.79
N ALA A 41 -9.25 0.81 -32.82
CA ALA A 41 -7.81 0.60 -32.81
C ALA A 41 -7.14 1.98 -32.77
N GLU A 42 -6.98 2.53 -31.56
CA GLU A 42 -6.20 3.73 -31.33
C GLU A 42 -4.80 3.49 -31.88
N GLU A 43 -4.30 4.45 -32.70
CA GLU A 43 -2.91 4.45 -33.08
C GLU A 43 -2.08 4.41 -31.79
N GLN A 44 -1.16 3.46 -31.70
CA GLN A 44 -0.28 3.37 -30.52
C GLN A 44 0.35 4.73 -30.27
N PRO A 45 0.33 5.22 -29.00
CA PRO A 45 0.88 6.52 -28.69
C PRO A 45 2.33 6.58 -29.15
N GLN A 46 2.66 7.58 -29.99
CA GLN A 46 4.01 7.76 -30.48
C GLN A 46 4.70 8.85 -29.71
N VAL A 47 5.93 8.56 -29.24
CA VAL A 47 6.77 9.56 -28.59
C VAL A 47 7.30 10.53 -29.67
N ALA A 48 6.76 11.73 -29.71
CA ALA A 48 7.25 12.78 -30.64
C ALA A 48 8.66 13.26 -30.20
N GLN A 49 9.44 13.74 -31.17
CA GLN A 49 10.75 14.31 -30.87
C GLN A 49 10.60 15.58 -30.03
N ASP A 50 11.50 15.77 -29.06
CA ASP A 50 11.51 16.89 -28.10
C ASP A 50 10.25 16.96 -27.24
N SER A 51 9.69 15.82 -26.83
CA SER A 51 8.53 15.75 -25.91
C SER A 51 8.93 15.94 -24.46
N ILE A 52 7.98 16.41 -23.65
CA ILE A 52 8.05 16.38 -22.20
C ILE A 52 7.34 15.11 -21.72
N LEU A 53 7.99 14.31 -20.88
CA LEU A 53 7.30 13.27 -20.12
C LEU A 53 6.49 13.93 -19.01
N ARG A 54 5.17 13.82 -19.09
CA ARG A 54 4.28 14.26 -18.02
C ARG A 54 4.05 13.11 -17.06
N LEU A 55 4.64 13.23 -15.86
CA LEU A 55 4.47 12.27 -14.78
C LEU A 55 3.18 12.60 -14.01
N ASN A 56 2.04 12.18 -14.56
CA ASN A 56 0.72 12.41 -14.01
C ASN A 56 0.35 11.32 -12.99
N LEU A 57 1.03 11.33 -11.83
CA LEU A 57 0.79 10.35 -10.78
C LEU A 57 -0.63 10.47 -10.21
N SER A 58 -1.32 9.34 -10.10
CA SER A 58 -2.68 9.28 -9.58
C SER A 58 -2.84 8.14 -8.55
N GLY A 59 -3.41 8.46 -7.38
CA GLY A 59 -3.60 7.50 -6.31
C GLY A 59 -2.34 7.27 -5.48
N LYS A 60 -2.21 6.08 -4.90
CA LYS A 60 -1.10 5.70 -3.99
C LYS A 60 -0.01 4.97 -4.74
N LEU A 61 1.25 5.26 -4.41
CA LEU A 61 2.38 4.43 -4.85
C LEU A 61 2.49 3.20 -3.95
N VAL A 62 2.56 2.02 -4.57
CA VAL A 62 2.53 0.73 -3.87
C VAL A 62 3.59 -0.24 -4.41
N GLU A 63 3.94 -1.23 -3.59
CA GLU A 63 4.86 -2.33 -3.98
C GLU A 63 4.18 -3.40 -4.86
N GLN A 64 2.87 -3.51 -4.75
CA GLN A 64 2.05 -4.47 -5.48
C GLN A 64 0.63 -3.93 -5.58
N LEU A 65 0.03 -4.04 -6.77
CA LEU A 65 -1.37 -3.67 -6.96
C LEU A 65 -2.29 -4.58 -6.14
N THR A 66 -3.31 -4.00 -5.54
CA THR A 66 -4.37 -4.75 -4.88
C THR A 66 -5.24 -5.44 -5.93
N TYR A 67 -5.45 -6.74 -5.78
CA TYR A 67 -6.33 -7.48 -6.69
C TYR A 67 -7.76 -6.97 -6.58
N VAL A 68 -8.31 -6.59 -7.70
CA VAL A 68 -9.72 -6.25 -7.85
C VAL A 68 -10.35 -7.31 -8.75
N ASP A 69 -11.51 -7.87 -8.34
CA ASP A 69 -12.24 -8.77 -9.20
C ASP A 69 -12.66 -8.04 -10.50
N PRO A 70 -12.33 -8.54 -11.69
CA PRO A 70 -12.65 -7.86 -12.95
C PRO A 70 -14.15 -7.58 -13.14
N ILE A 71 -15.02 -8.39 -12.55
CA ILE A 71 -16.48 -8.19 -12.59
C ILE A 71 -16.84 -7.00 -11.68
N ASP A 72 -16.25 -6.93 -10.47
CA ASP A 72 -16.48 -5.82 -9.53
C ASP A 72 -15.92 -4.50 -10.09
N ALA A 73 -14.77 -4.55 -10.76
CA ALA A 73 -14.20 -3.40 -11.45
C ALA A 73 -15.16 -2.88 -12.55
N ALA A 74 -15.60 -3.75 -13.44
CA ALA A 74 -16.53 -3.40 -14.53
C ALA A 74 -17.90 -2.94 -14.03
N MET A 75 -18.42 -3.55 -12.96
CA MET A 75 -19.69 -3.17 -12.34
C MET A 75 -19.57 -1.88 -11.54
N GLY A 76 -18.42 -1.64 -10.91
CA GLY A 76 -18.11 -0.42 -10.16
C GLY A 76 -18.17 0.81 -11.05
N ASP A 77 -17.56 0.75 -12.21
CA ASP A 77 -17.58 1.82 -13.21
C ASP A 77 -19.00 2.10 -13.75
N VAL A 78 -19.78 1.06 -14.03
CA VAL A 78 -21.14 1.21 -14.60
C VAL A 78 -22.17 1.70 -13.58
N PHE A 79 -22.06 1.28 -12.31
CA PHE A 79 -23.06 1.59 -11.28
C PHE A 79 -22.61 2.67 -10.27
N GLY A 80 -21.43 3.25 -10.47
CA GLY A 80 -20.90 4.31 -9.60
C GLY A 80 -20.70 3.84 -8.14
N LYS A 81 -20.42 2.58 -7.92
CA LYS A 81 -20.54 1.94 -6.61
C LYS A 81 -19.24 1.56 -5.93
N GLN A 82 -18.06 1.88 -6.44
CA GLN A 82 -16.85 1.69 -5.62
C GLN A 82 -15.79 2.73 -5.99
N ASP A 83 -15.35 3.50 -4.99
CA ASP A 83 -14.04 4.12 -4.98
C ASP A 83 -12.99 2.98 -4.92
N LEU A 84 -12.68 2.39 -6.08
CA LEU A 84 -11.56 1.47 -6.18
C LEU A 84 -10.29 2.24 -5.83
N PRO A 85 -9.40 1.70 -4.99
CA PRO A 85 -8.17 2.40 -4.66
C PRO A 85 -7.35 2.57 -5.93
N LYS A 86 -7.16 3.81 -6.38
CA LYS A 86 -6.20 4.11 -7.43
C LYS A 86 -4.80 3.85 -6.88
N GLU A 87 -4.11 2.89 -7.45
CA GLU A 87 -2.76 2.49 -7.07
C GLU A 87 -1.86 2.48 -8.31
N MET A 88 -0.58 2.86 -8.12
CA MET A 88 0.46 2.77 -9.13
C MET A 88 1.66 2.02 -8.54
N LEU A 89 2.30 1.16 -9.33
CA LEU A 89 3.53 0.49 -8.90
C LEU A 89 4.68 1.49 -8.84
N VAL A 90 5.37 1.53 -7.71
CA VAL A 90 6.56 2.39 -7.55
C VAL A 90 7.65 2.01 -8.53
N ASP A 91 7.82 0.71 -8.81
CA ASP A 91 8.81 0.21 -9.78
C ASP A 91 8.52 0.74 -11.19
N ASP A 92 7.26 0.72 -11.65
CA ASP A 92 6.88 1.22 -12.97
C ASP A 92 7.19 2.71 -13.12
N VAL A 93 6.96 3.49 -12.06
CA VAL A 93 7.27 4.92 -12.04
C VAL A 93 8.79 5.15 -12.12
N VAL A 94 9.55 4.43 -11.30
CA VAL A 94 11.03 4.54 -11.27
C VAL A 94 11.62 4.11 -12.61
N ASP A 95 11.21 2.98 -13.16
CA ASP A 95 11.72 2.45 -14.43
C ASP A 95 11.37 3.35 -15.62
N THR A 96 10.16 3.92 -15.60
CA THR A 96 9.72 4.89 -16.62
C THR A 96 10.60 6.13 -16.61
N ILE A 97 10.88 6.72 -15.45
CA ILE A 97 11.74 7.90 -15.33
C ILE A 97 13.18 7.57 -15.77
N ASN A 98 13.73 6.42 -15.34
CA ASN A 98 15.07 5.97 -15.70
C ASN A 98 15.19 5.67 -17.22
N THR A 99 14.14 5.15 -17.84
CA THR A 99 14.09 4.92 -19.29
C THR A 99 14.03 6.25 -20.03
N ALA A 100 13.19 7.18 -19.57
CA ALA A 100 13.06 8.52 -20.15
C ALA A 100 14.35 9.34 -20.01
N ALA A 101 15.13 9.13 -18.96
CA ALA A 101 16.44 9.76 -18.79
C ALA A 101 17.38 9.45 -19.97
N ARG A 102 17.32 8.24 -20.52
CA ARG A 102 18.15 7.75 -21.63
C ARG A 102 17.52 7.96 -23.03
N ASP A 103 16.21 8.23 -23.08
CA ASP A 103 15.50 8.42 -24.35
C ASP A 103 15.77 9.81 -24.94
N PRO A 104 16.44 9.93 -26.13
CA PRO A 104 16.75 11.21 -26.71
C PRO A 104 15.51 11.99 -27.17
N ARG A 105 14.35 11.36 -27.31
CA ARG A 105 13.08 12.00 -27.67
C ARG A 105 12.48 12.79 -26.52
N ILE A 106 12.83 12.43 -25.26
CA ILE A 106 12.36 13.11 -24.06
C ILE A 106 13.36 14.21 -23.68
N LYS A 107 12.89 15.45 -23.67
CA LYS A 107 13.69 16.64 -23.40
C LYS A 107 13.62 17.12 -21.94
N ALA A 108 12.48 16.92 -21.29
CA ALA A 108 12.26 17.33 -19.92
C ALA A 108 11.22 16.43 -19.23
N LEU A 109 11.15 16.53 -17.90
CA LEU A 109 10.15 15.87 -17.05
C LEU A 109 9.24 16.94 -16.44
N TYR A 110 7.93 16.73 -16.51
CA TYR A 110 6.93 17.53 -15.81
C TYR A 110 6.25 16.70 -14.72
N LEU A 111 6.43 17.09 -13.47
CA LEU A 111 5.80 16.47 -12.31
C LEU A 111 4.38 17.03 -12.13
N ASP A 112 3.38 16.34 -12.66
CA ASP A 112 1.96 16.60 -12.43
C ASP A 112 1.46 15.74 -11.29
N LEU A 113 1.54 16.26 -10.05
CA LEU A 113 1.30 15.51 -8.82
C LEU A 113 -0.11 15.73 -8.25
N ARG A 114 -0.99 16.44 -8.93
CA ARG A 114 -2.31 16.87 -8.43
C ARG A 114 -3.19 15.75 -7.91
N HIS A 115 -3.07 14.57 -8.49
CA HIS A 115 -3.89 13.40 -8.16
C HIS A 115 -3.15 12.33 -7.35
N MET A 116 -1.89 12.59 -6.98
CA MET A 116 -1.10 11.70 -6.12
C MET A 116 -1.62 11.80 -4.69
N HIS A 117 -1.92 10.64 -4.11
CA HIS A 117 -2.34 10.52 -2.72
C HIS A 117 -1.12 10.38 -1.79
N TYR A 118 -1.40 10.41 -0.47
CA TYR A 118 -0.38 10.15 0.54
C TYR A 118 0.46 8.90 0.20
N THR A 119 1.77 9.07 0.29
CA THR A 119 2.76 8.03 0.02
C THR A 119 3.85 8.08 1.09
N HIS A 120 4.27 6.95 1.59
CA HIS A 120 5.34 6.86 2.58
C HIS A 120 6.69 7.33 2.03
N LEU A 121 7.54 7.82 2.93
CA LEU A 121 8.81 8.46 2.60
C LEU A 121 9.81 7.55 1.87
N ASP A 122 9.81 6.24 2.12
CA ASP A 122 10.64 5.27 1.39
C ASP A 122 10.36 5.27 -0.12
N LYS A 123 9.08 5.19 -0.50
CA LYS A 123 8.65 5.20 -1.91
C LYS A 123 8.86 6.57 -2.56
N LEU A 124 8.65 7.65 -1.80
CA LEU A 124 8.99 9.00 -2.28
C LEU A 124 10.49 9.12 -2.57
N ARG A 125 11.36 8.53 -1.75
CA ARG A 125 12.81 8.50 -1.97
C ARG A 125 13.20 7.69 -3.20
N ASP A 126 12.53 6.57 -3.47
CA ASP A 126 12.80 5.76 -4.66
C ASP A 126 12.47 6.57 -5.93
N VAL A 127 11.32 7.23 -5.99
CA VAL A 127 10.95 8.12 -7.11
C VAL A 127 11.87 9.33 -7.19
N ALA A 128 12.21 9.96 -6.06
CA ALA A 128 13.14 11.09 -6.01
C ALA A 128 14.53 10.70 -6.54
N GLY A 129 15.02 9.50 -6.22
CA GLY A 129 16.27 8.97 -6.77
C GLY A 129 16.25 8.86 -8.29
N ALA A 130 15.13 8.40 -8.86
CA ALA A 130 14.96 8.37 -10.32
C ALA A 130 14.89 9.79 -10.93
N ILE A 131 14.25 10.75 -10.26
CA ILE A 131 14.24 12.16 -10.67
C ILE A 131 15.66 12.73 -10.68
N GLU A 132 16.48 12.45 -9.68
CA GLU A 132 17.87 12.88 -9.65
C GLU A 132 18.67 12.25 -10.80
N SER A 133 18.50 10.96 -11.06
CA SER A 133 19.14 10.28 -12.20
C SER A 133 18.71 10.89 -13.55
N PHE A 134 17.46 11.34 -13.65
CA PHE A 134 16.99 12.06 -14.84
C PHE A 134 17.70 13.43 -15.02
N LYS A 135 17.96 14.14 -13.92
CA LYS A 135 18.71 15.40 -13.92
C LYS A 135 20.20 15.18 -14.25
N GLU A 136 20.81 14.07 -13.79
CA GLU A 136 22.18 13.68 -14.13
C GLU A 136 22.37 13.42 -15.64
N ALA A 137 21.28 13.13 -16.38
CA ALA A 137 21.27 13.04 -17.84
C ALA A 137 21.16 14.42 -18.55
N ASP A 138 21.37 15.52 -17.82
CA ASP A 138 21.34 16.92 -18.32
C ASP A 138 19.95 17.35 -18.81
N LYS A 139 18.88 16.76 -18.27
CA LYS A 139 17.48 17.05 -18.59
C LYS A 139 16.78 17.76 -17.45
N LYS A 140 15.96 18.76 -17.79
CA LYS A 140 15.28 19.61 -16.81
C LYS A 140 14.03 18.95 -16.24
N VAL A 141 13.76 19.22 -14.97
CA VAL A 141 12.57 18.76 -14.24
C VAL A 141 11.78 19.99 -13.78
N PHE A 142 10.49 20.01 -14.09
CA PHE A 142 9.56 21.07 -13.73
C PHE A 142 8.45 20.50 -12.84
N ALA A 143 8.05 21.26 -11.82
CA ALA A 143 6.85 20.97 -11.04
C ALA A 143 5.90 22.16 -11.10
N HIS A 144 4.63 21.90 -11.41
CA HIS A 144 3.58 22.92 -11.42
C HIS A 144 2.28 22.33 -10.89
N SER A 145 1.66 23.03 -9.93
CA SER A 145 0.37 22.61 -9.36
C SER A 145 -0.34 23.80 -8.71
N PRO A 146 -1.66 23.81 -8.63
CA PRO A 146 -2.36 24.78 -7.78
C PRO A 146 -2.11 24.52 -6.28
N TYR A 147 -1.94 23.27 -5.86
CA TYR A 147 -1.71 22.89 -4.46
C TYR A 147 -0.70 21.76 -4.37
N PHE A 148 0.06 21.75 -3.29
CA PHE A 148 0.94 20.63 -2.94
C PHE A 148 0.61 20.13 -1.53
N SER A 149 0.27 18.86 -1.41
CA SER A 149 0.32 18.14 -0.13
C SER A 149 1.76 17.85 0.28
N GLN A 150 1.98 17.38 1.48
CA GLN A 150 3.32 17.05 2.00
C GLN A 150 4.05 16.02 1.12
N SER A 151 3.37 14.93 0.71
CA SER A 151 3.96 13.92 -0.19
C SER A 151 4.24 14.47 -1.58
N GLN A 152 3.33 15.28 -2.13
CA GLN A 152 3.50 15.93 -3.45
C GLN A 152 4.66 16.93 -3.40
N TYR A 153 4.75 17.71 -2.35
CA TYR A 153 5.83 18.70 -2.19
C TYR A 153 7.21 18.04 -2.06
N TYR A 154 7.28 16.86 -1.40
CA TYR A 154 8.53 16.12 -1.32
C TYR A 154 9.12 15.86 -2.71
N LEU A 155 8.33 15.33 -3.64
CA LEU A 155 8.78 15.10 -5.02
C LEU A 155 9.03 16.41 -5.76
N ALA A 156 8.16 17.40 -5.62
CA ALA A 156 8.33 18.71 -6.25
C ALA A 156 9.64 19.40 -5.82
N ALA A 157 10.08 19.20 -4.56
CA ALA A 157 11.33 19.76 -4.05
C ALA A 157 12.59 19.29 -4.81
N HIS A 158 12.51 18.17 -5.56
CA HIS A 158 13.57 17.65 -6.41
C HIS A 158 13.57 18.24 -7.83
N ALA A 159 12.55 19.05 -8.21
CA ALA A 159 12.52 19.73 -9.50
C ALA A 159 13.57 20.84 -9.59
N ASP A 160 14.00 21.17 -10.83
CA ASP A 160 14.85 22.33 -11.10
C ASP A 160 14.08 23.64 -10.94
N GLU A 161 12.76 23.59 -11.16
CA GLU A 161 11.88 24.74 -11.01
C GLU A 161 10.51 24.28 -10.48
N ILE A 162 10.07 24.92 -9.40
CA ILE A 162 8.73 24.71 -8.81
C ILE A 162 7.92 25.99 -9.02
N SER A 163 6.79 25.88 -9.69
CA SER A 163 5.81 26.97 -9.77
C SER A 163 4.46 26.56 -9.21
N MET A 164 3.72 27.53 -8.72
CA MET A 164 2.41 27.32 -8.10
C MET A 164 1.42 28.38 -8.58
N HIS A 165 0.16 27.99 -8.70
CA HIS A 165 -0.89 28.95 -9.05
C HIS A 165 -0.95 30.09 -8.02
N PRO A 166 -1.17 31.37 -8.44
CA PRO A 166 -1.21 32.52 -7.51
C PRO A 166 -2.21 32.39 -6.34
N TYR A 167 -3.31 31.67 -6.52
CA TYR A 167 -4.30 31.37 -5.49
C TYR A 167 -4.09 29.97 -4.87
N GLY A 168 -2.93 29.42 -5.03
CA GLY A 168 -2.57 28.09 -4.55
C GLY A 168 -2.09 28.05 -3.10
N GLY A 169 -1.63 26.87 -2.67
CA GLY A 169 -1.08 26.68 -1.34
C GLY A 169 -0.27 25.41 -1.19
N ILE A 170 0.52 25.37 -0.13
CA ILE A 170 1.30 24.19 0.28
C ILE A 170 0.83 23.79 1.66
N ASN A 171 0.47 22.52 1.83
CA ASN A 171 0.10 21.96 3.12
C ASN A 171 1.18 20.99 3.62
N ILE A 172 1.96 21.42 4.59
CA ILE A 172 2.98 20.62 5.26
C ILE A 172 2.70 20.68 6.76
N SER A 173 2.12 19.60 7.27
CA SER A 173 1.62 19.51 8.66
C SER A 173 2.43 18.58 9.56
N GLY A 174 3.46 17.93 9.01
CA GLY A 174 4.22 16.91 9.73
C GLY A 174 3.54 15.54 9.69
N TYR A 175 4.00 14.64 10.55
CA TYR A 175 3.44 13.31 10.70
C TYR A 175 2.70 13.16 12.03
N GLY A 176 1.56 12.47 12.02
CA GLY A 176 0.78 12.23 13.22
C GLY A 176 0.21 10.81 13.26
N SER A 177 -0.13 10.34 14.46
CA SER A 177 -0.82 9.07 14.69
C SER A 177 -1.97 9.30 15.67
N TYR A 178 -3.19 9.28 15.17
CA TYR A 178 -4.43 9.55 15.93
C TYR A 178 -5.43 8.41 15.78
N PRO A 179 -5.16 7.22 16.38
CA PRO A 179 -6.10 6.09 16.31
C PRO A 179 -7.40 6.42 17.03
N MET A 180 -8.51 5.83 16.58
CA MET A 180 -9.77 5.89 17.28
C MET A 180 -9.83 4.88 18.42
N TYR A 181 -10.54 5.23 19.51
CA TYR A 181 -10.73 4.42 20.71
C TYR A 181 -12.21 4.09 20.90
N PHE A 182 -12.52 2.83 21.13
CA PHE A 182 -13.88 2.30 21.11
C PHE A 182 -14.34 1.71 22.46
N LYS A 183 -13.53 1.83 23.53
CA LYS A 183 -13.87 1.25 24.83
C LYS A 183 -15.28 1.60 25.27
N ASP A 184 -15.61 2.89 25.38
CA ASP A 184 -16.94 3.32 25.85
C ASP A 184 -18.05 2.93 24.88
N ALA A 185 -17.80 2.88 23.58
CA ALA A 185 -18.76 2.39 22.60
C ALA A 185 -19.06 0.90 22.79
N LEU A 186 -18.04 0.08 23.01
CA LEU A 186 -18.19 -1.35 23.28
C LEU A 186 -18.89 -1.60 24.61
N GLU A 187 -18.61 -0.81 25.65
CA GLU A 187 -19.31 -0.86 26.94
C GLU A 187 -20.79 -0.51 26.79
N LYS A 188 -21.14 0.53 25.99
CA LYS A 188 -22.53 0.86 25.69
C LYS A 188 -23.27 -0.25 24.93
N LEU A 189 -22.56 -0.95 24.04
CA LEU A 189 -23.07 -2.10 23.31
C LEU A 189 -23.06 -3.39 24.13
N LYS A 190 -22.60 -3.34 25.40
CA LYS A 190 -22.45 -4.49 26.29
C LYS A 190 -21.61 -5.61 25.69
N VAL A 191 -20.65 -5.29 24.84
CA VAL A 191 -19.69 -6.23 24.29
C VAL A 191 -18.59 -6.46 25.32
N THR A 192 -18.35 -7.71 25.69
CA THR A 192 -17.26 -8.08 26.60
C THR A 192 -15.98 -8.32 25.81
N GLN A 193 -14.89 -7.71 26.26
CA GLN A 193 -13.58 -7.80 25.60
C GLN A 193 -12.64 -8.63 26.47
N HIS A 194 -12.06 -9.66 25.87
CA HIS A 194 -11.03 -10.49 26.51
C HIS A 194 -9.72 -10.23 25.79
N ILE A 195 -8.81 -9.51 26.45
CA ILE A 195 -7.52 -9.10 25.89
C ILE A 195 -6.40 -9.81 26.65
N PHE A 196 -5.52 -10.45 25.89
CA PHE A 196 -4.31 -11.10 26.34
C PHE A 196 -3.13 -10.46 25.65
N ARG A 197 -2.11 -9.99 26.34
CA ARG A 197 -0.98 -9.33 25.71
C ARG A 197 0.32 -9.51 26.47
N VAL A 198 1.44 -9.46 25.74
CA VAL A 198 2.79 -9.35 26.28
C VAL A 198 3.51 -8.21 25.55
N GLY A 199 4.16 -7.37 26.34
CA GLY A 199 4.90 -6.19 25.87
C GLY A 199 4.27 -4.88 26.33
N THR A 200 5.06 -4.07 27.03
CA THR A 200 4.64 -2.77 27.60
C THR A 200 4.16 -1.80 26.53
N TYR A 201 4.80 -1.82 25.35
CA TYR A 201 4.51 -0.94 24.22
C TYR A 201 3.58 -1.57 23.18
N LYS A 202 3.05 -2.81 23.41
CA LYS A 202 2.12 -3.44 22.48
C LYS A 202 0.74 -2.78 22.57
N SER A 203 0.58 -1.67 21.88
CA SER A 203 -0.59 -0.78 21.94
C SER A 203 -1.73 -1.17 20.99
N ALA A 204 -1.55 -2.22 20.17
CA ALA A 204 -2.54 -2.65 19.16
C ALA A 204 -3.95 -2.89 19.71
N VAL A 205 -4.08 -3.27 20.96
CA VAL A 205 -5.36 -3.54 21.62
C VAL A 205 -5.90 -2.36 22.45
N GLU A 206 -5.14 -1.28 22.59
CA GLU A 206 -5.56 -0.10 23.36
C GLU A 206 -6.86 0.53 22.84
N PRO A 207 -7.13 0.58 21.52
CA PRO A 207 -8.40 1.06 21.01
C PRO A 207 -9.64 0.37 21.60
N PHE A 208 -9.51 -0.85 22.05
CA PHE A 208 -10.64 -1.62 22.62
C PHE A 208 -10.78 -1.48 24.14
N ILE A 209 -9.72 -1.16 24.87
CA ILE A 209 -9.67 -1.16 26.33
C ILE A 209 -9.44 0.21 26.98
N ARG A 210 -9.22 1.24 26.16
CA ARG A 210 -8.96 2.63 26.60
C ARG A 210 -9.74 3.61 25.73
N ASN A 211 -9.83 4.86 26.19
CA ASN A 211 -10.37 5.99 25.43
C ASN A 211 -9.26 6.97 25.00
N ASP A 212 -8.01 6.62 25.24
CA ASP A 212 -6.83 7.44 24.96
C ASP A 212 -5.60 6.57 24.70
N MET A 213 -4.58 7.13 24.10
CA MET A 213 -3.27 6.50 23.95
C MET A 213 -2.55 6.47 25.31
N SER A 214 -1.99 5.31 25.68
CA SER A 214 -1.22 5.19 26.92
C SER A 214 0.05 6.04 26.89
N PRO A 215 0.61 6.39 28.07
CA PRO A 215 1.88 7.12 28.14
C PRO A 215 3.03 6.39 27.41
N ALA A 216 3.13 5.07 27.55
CA ALA A 216 4.14 4.26 26.88
C ALA A 216 3.96 4.28 25.34
N ALA A 217 2.72 4.17 24.86
CA ALA A 217 2.44 4.26 23.42
C ALA A 217 2.71 5.67 22.88
N LYS A 218 2.40 6.73 23.64
CA LYS A 218 2.74 8.11 23.26
C LYS A 218 4.25 8.30 23.15
N GLU A 219 5.02 7.85 24.13
CA GLU A 219 6.47 7.90 24.11
C GLU A 219 7.06 7.19 22.88
N ALA A 220 6.64 5.94 22.65
CA ALA A 220 7.14 5.15 21.54
C ALA A 220 6.77 5.77 20.18
N ASN A 221 5.51 6.24 20.01
CA ASN A 221 5.08 6.85 18.78
C ASN A 221 5.77 8.20 18.51
N GLN A 222 5.95 9.04 19.53
CA GLN A 222 6.65 10.31 19.38
C GLN A 222 8.08 10.10 18.87
N LEU A 223 8.80 9.11 19.40
CA LEU A 223 10.19 8.85 19.05
C LEU A 223 10.38 8.56 17.54
N TRP A 224 9.59 7.66 16.98
CA TRP A 224 9.74 7.33 15.57
C TRP A 224 9.10 8.38 14.64
N LEU A 225 8.03 9.07 15.07
CA LEU A 225 7.44 10.19 14.33
C LEU A 225 8.42 11.36 14.19
N ASP A 226 9.08 11.75 15.28
CA ASP A 226 10.10 12.83 15.28
C ASP A 226 11.29 12.48 14.38
N ALA A 227 11.74 11.22 14.43
CA ALA A 227 12.83 10.75 13.59
C ALA A 227 12.43 10.73 12.09
N LEU A 228 11.22 10.30 11.77
CA LEU A 228 10.69 10.32 10.40
C LEU A 228 10.53 11.76 9.88
N TRP A 229 9.98 12.65 10.72
CA TRP A 229 9.84 14.07 10.40
C TRP A 229 11.19 14.76 10.17
N THR A 230 12.17 14.43 10.99
CA THR A 230 13.52 14.94 10.82
C THR A 230 14.12 14.54 9.47
N GLN A 231 13.92 13.28 9.05
CA GLN A 231 14.38 12.82 7.74
C GLN A 231 13.69 13.57 6.58
N TYR A 232 12.37 13.75 6.65
CA TYR A 232 11.63 14.55 5.66
C TYR A 232 12.18 15.99 5.56
N LYS A 233 12.35 16.65 6.71
CA LYS A 233 12.88 18.01 6.76
C LYS A 233 14.28 18.12 6.17
N GLN A 234 15.17 17.18 6.50
CA GLN A 234 16.53 17.16 5.98
C GLN A 234 16.55 17.01 4.46
N ASP A 235 15.78 16.07 3.91
CA ASP A 235 15.72 15.82 2.48
C ASP A 235 15.21 17.05 1.72
N VAL A 236 14.08 17.60 2.11
CA VAL A 236 13.47 18.77 1.47
C VAL A 236 14.34 20.02 1.63
N ALA A 237 14.85 20.31 2.84
CA ALA A 237 15.69 21.47 3.09
C ALA A 237 16.97 21.45 2.24
N SER A 238 17.60 20.26 2.10
CA SER A 238 18.80 20.10 1.28
C SER A 238 18.54 20.39 -0.20
N LYS A 239 17.36 20.01 -0.72
CA LYS A 239 16.97 20.23 -2.12
C LYS A 239 16.55 21.66 -2.41
N ARG A 240 15.86 22.29 -1.46
CA ARG A 240 15.41 23.69 -1.59
C ARG A 240 16.48 24.71 -1.19
N GLY A 241 17.56 24.30 -0.55
CA GLY A 241 18.64 25.19 -0.12
C GLY A 241 18.26 26.11 1.03
N PHE A 242 17.29 25.73 1.87
CA PHE A 242 16.90 26.47 3.07
C PHE A 242 17.19 25.68 4.36
N ASP A 243 17.25 26.38 5.49
CA ASP A 243 17.44 25.76 6.80
C ASP A 243 16.19 25.01 7.27
N MET A 244 16.36 23.90 8.01
CA MET A 244 15.25 23.13 8.57
C MET A 244 14.33 23.92 9.50
N THR A 245 14.80 25.04 10.07
CA THR A 245 13.97 25.96 10.86
C THR A 245 12.91 26.68 10.01
N ASN A 246 12.95 26.54 8.69
CA ASN A 246 11.90 27.05 7.82
C ASN A 246 10.59 26.26 7.94
N PHE A 247 10.64 25.04 8.46
CA PHE A 247 9.43 24.27 8.79
C PHE A 247 8.82 24.81 10.09
N ASP A 248 7.49 25.02 10.06
CA ASP A 248 6.77 25.50 11.22
C ASP A 248 6.34 24.33 12.11
N GLU A 249 6.87 24.31 13.34
CA GLU A 249 6.55 23.26 14.33
C GLU A 249 5.48 23.70 15.32
N THR A 250 5.14 25.00 15.32
CA THR A 250 4.08 25.55 16.16
C THR A 250 3.10 26.40 15.35
N LEU A 251 1.83 26.40 15.77
CA LEU A 251 0.83 27.29 15.17
C LEU A 251 1.19 28.76 15.29
N THR A 252 1.92 29.15 16.34
CA THR A 252 2.39 30.55 16.52
C THR A 252 3.35 30.94 15.40
N GLN A 253 4.36 30.12 15.11
CA GLN A 253 5.30 30.36 14.01
C GLN A 253 4.59 30.48 12.67
N TYR A 254 3.66 29.55 12.37
CA TYR A 254 2.88 29.57 11.14
C TYR A 254 2.02 30.84 11.03
N VAL A 255 1.30 31.22 12.11
CA VAL A 255 0.48 32.43 12.16
C VAL A 255 1.32 33.70 11.94
N ASP A 256 2.48 33.80 12.59
CA ASP A 256 3.38 34.97 12.44
C ASP A 256 3.90 35.09 10.99
N LYS A 257 4.28 33.97 10.37
CA LYS A 257 4.69 33.93 8.96
C LYS A 257 3.54 34.33 8.04
N MET A 258 2.33 33.76 8.23
CA MET A 258 1.14 34.09 7.44
C MET A 258 0.73 35.56 7.61
N ALA A 259 0.82 36.11 8.82
CA ALA A 259 0.58 37.53 9.08
C ALA A 259 1.55 38.43 8.30
N SER A 260 2.80 38.01 8.14
CA SER A 260 3.84 38.76 7.39
C SER A 260 3.56 38.88 5.89
N VAL A 261 2.60 38.14 5.36
CA VAL A 261 2.13 38.17 3.97
C VAL A 261 0.62 38.44 3.88
N THR A 262 0.03 38.96 4.96
CA THR A 262 -1.41 39.31 5.05
C THR A 262 -2.36 38.14 4.70
N GLY A 263 -1.94 36.90 4.99
CA GLY A 263 -2.72 35.69 4.73
C GLY A 263 -2.65 35.15 3.32
N ASP A 264 -1.81 35.72 2.45
CA ASP A 264 -1.61 35.25 1.07
C ASP A 264 -0.70 34.02 1.04
N SER A 265 -1.28 32.83 0.80
CA SER A 265 -0.56 31.56 0.76
C SER A 265 0.41 31.44 -0.42
N GLY A 266 0.12 32.09 -1.56
CA GLY A 266 1.03 32.15 -2.69
C GLY A 266 2.28 32.97 -2.36
N GLN A 267 2.10 34.17 -1.82
CA GLN A 267 3.22 35.01 -1.37
C GLN A 267 4.01 34.39 -0.22
N PHE A 268 3.33 33.64 0.68
CA PHE A 268 4.00 32.84 1.70
C PHE A 268 4.98 31.84 1.06
N ALA A 269 4.52 31.08 0.09
CA ALA A 269 5.32 30.05 -0.56
C ALA A 269 6.57 30.64 -1.26
N VAL A 270 6.42 31.76 -1.95
CA VAL A 270 7.57 32.46 -2.61
C VAL A 270 8.49 33.07 -1.56
N LYS A 271 7.95 33.81 -0.58
CA LYS A 271 8.75 34.54 0.41
C LYS A 271 9.64 33.62 1.24
N TYR A 272 9.15 32.44 1.57
CA TYR A 272 9.88 31.46 2.37
C TYR A 272 10.59 30.38 1.54
N GLY A 273 10.69 30.55 0.21
CA GLY A 273 11.47 29.69 -0.66
C GLY A 273 10.87 28.30 -0.93
N TRP A 274 9.60 28.13 -0.62
CA TRP A 274 8.89 26.86 -0.90
C TRP A 274 8.68 26.65 -2.40
N VAL A 275 8.39 27.70 -3.14
CA VAL A 275 8.31 27.70 -4.61
C VAL A 275 9.20 28.80 -5.18
N ASP A 276 9.60 28.64 -6.45
CA ASP A 276 10.47 29.62 -7.11
C ASP A 276 9.64 30.79 -7.65
N LYS A 277 8.40 30.55 -8.06
CA LYS A 277 7.49 31.59 -8.58
C LYS A 277 6.02 31.17 -8.55
N LEU A 278 5.16 32.17 -8.76
CA LEU A 278 3.74 31.97 -9.02
C LEU A 278 3.47 32.10 -10.50
N GLU A 279 2.78 31.12 -11.09
CA GLU A 279 2.36 31.07 -12.48
C GLU A 279 0.95 30.50 -12.59
N THR A 280 0.16 31.00 -13.51
CA THR A 280 -1.10 30.36 -13.92
C THR A 280 -0.81 29.15 -14.81
N ASP A 281 -1.79 28.25 -14.97
CA ASP A 281 -1.66 27.09 -15.87
C ASP A 281 -1.37 27.53 -17.31
N GLN A 282 -1.91 28.70 -17.73
CA GLN A 282 -1.66 29.26 -19.05
C GLN A 282 -0.21 29.74 -19.25
N GLU A 283 0.35 30.42 -18.24
CA GLU A 283 1.74 30.89 -18.28
C GLU A 283 2.70 29.70 -18.25
N PHE A 284 2.43 28.67 -17.41
CA PHE A 284 3.21 27.44 -17.40
C PHE A 284 3.13 26.71 -18.76
N ASN A 285 1.92 26.55 -19.33
CA ASN A 285 1.75 25.91 -20.63
C ASN A 285 2.51 26.67 -21.73
N GLN A 286 2.46 28.01 -21.75
CA GLN A 286 3.21 28.82 -22.75
C GLN A 286 4.71 28.61 -22.59
N LYS A 287 5.25 28.61 -21.38
CA LYS A 287 6.67 28.34 -21.13
C LYS A 287 7.10 26.97 -21.65
N MET A 288 6.26 25.95 -21.45
CA MET A 288 6.53 24.58 -21.97
C MET A 288 6.46 24.56 -23.51
N ILE A 289 5.53 25.29 -24.12
CA ILE A 289 5.46 25.48 -25.59
C ILE A 289 6.76 26.11 -26.12
N ASP A 290 7.26 27.13 -25.45
CA ASP A 290 8.50 27.79 -25.85
C ASP A 290 9.72 26.87 -25.77
N LEU A 291 9.68 25.88 -24.85
CA LEU A 291 10.75 24.91 -24.66
C LEU A 291 10.75 23.77 -25.71
N VAL A 292 9.56 23.21 -26.03
CA VAL A 292 9.44 21.96 -26.82
C VAL A 292 8.56 22.08 -28.06
N GLY A 293 7.92 23.24 -28.30
CA GLY A 293 6.93 23.42 -29.34
C GLY A 293 5.53 22.90 -28.97
N THR A 294 4.64 22.91 -29.95
CA THR A 294 3.22 22.64 -29.78
C THR A 294 2.79 21.29 -30.33
N GLN A 295 1.74 20.74 -29.78
CA GLN A 295 0.90 19.67 -30.32
C GLN A 295 -0.58 20.13 -30.35
N ASP A 296 -1.48 19.32 -30.90
CA ASP A 296 -2.92 19.55 -30.90
C ASP A 296 -3.31 20.95 -31.47
N GLU A 297 -2.84 21.24 -32.68
CA GLU A 297 -3.11 22.52 -33.36
C GLU A 297 -2.66 23.76 -32.55
N GLY A 298 -1.62 23.62 -31.73
CA GLY A 298 -1.08 24.73 -30.94
C GLY A 298 -1.69 24.94 -29.56
N LYS A 299 -2.56 24.06 -29.13
CA LYS A 299 -3.27 24.21 -27.83
C LYS A 299 -2.45 23.76 -26.62
N ARG A 300 -1.62 22.75 -26.81
CA ARG A 300 -0.78 22.15 -25.74
C ARG A 300 0.68 22.06 -26.19
N PHE A 301 1.59 22.03 -25.22
CA PHE A 301 2.99 21.72 -25.52
C PHE A 301 3.16 20.22 -25.85
N LYS A 302 4.23 19.88 -26.57
CA LYS A 302 4.55 18.49 -26.89
C LYS A 302 4.80 17.72 -25.61
N GLN A 303 3.94 16.77 -25.30
CA GLN A 303 4.02 15.92 -24.12
C GLN A 303 3.52 14.52 -24.41
N ILE A 304 3.99 13.58 -23.59
CA ILE A 304 3.44 12.23 -23.50
C ILE A 304 3.13 11.93 -22.04
N ALA A 305 1.94 11.38 -21.76
CA ALA A 305 1.55 10.98 -20.41
C ALA A 305 2.35 9.75 -19.94
N PHE A 306 2.43 9.57 -18.64
CA PHE A 306 3.15 8.46 -18.02
C PHE A 306 2.67 7.09 -18.57
N GLU A 307 1.36 6.85 -18.57
CA GLU A 307 0.78 5.58 -19.00
C GLU A 307 1.07 5.28 -20.46
N ASP A 308 0.97 6.29 -21.34
CA ASP A 308 1.22 6.16 -22.78
C ASP A 308 2.71 5.88 -23.05
N TYR A 309 3.60 6.57 -22.33
CA TYR A 309 5.04 6.36 -22.46
C TYR A 309 5.43 4.97 -21.94
N TYR A 310 4.93 4.58 -20.77
CA TYR A 310 5.15 3.26 -20.18
C TYR A 310 4.70 2.14 -21.13
N ALA A 311 3.49 2.25 -21.70
CA ALA A 311 2.98 1.30 -22.67
C ALA A 311 3.86 1.24 -23.94
N THR A 312 4.39 2.38 -24.40
CA THR A 312 5.25 2.43 -25.60
C THR A 312 6.61 1.75 -25.38
N VAL A 313 7.24 1.95 -24.21
CA VAL A 313 8.58 1.41 -23.93
C VAL A 313 8.54 -0.06 -23.48
N ASN A 314 7.41 -0.52 -22.93
CA ASN A 314 7.22 -1.90 -22.49
C ASN A 314 6.39 -2.75 -23.45
N ALA A 315 6.08 -2.24 -24.65
CA ALA A 315 5.23 -2.93 -25.65
C ALA A 315 5.73 -4.34 -26.08
N LEU A 316 6.98 -4.67 -25.83
CA LEU A 316 7.64 -5.93 -26.20
C LEU A 316 8.10 -6.74 -24.98
N ASP A 317 7.40 -6.64 -23.84
CA ASP A 317 7.72 -7.52 -22.71
C ASP A 317 7.28 -8.97 -23.05
N PHE A 318 8.26 -9.81 -23.33
CA PHE A 318 8.09 -11.23 -23.61
C PHE A 318 8.04 -12.09 -22.31
N GLY A 319 7.96 -11.45 -21.16
CA GLY A 319 8.07 -12.11 -19.86
C GLY A 319 9.48 -12.64 -19.57
N PRO A 320 9.66 -13.29 -18.41
CA PRO A 320 10.99 -13.72 -17.95
C PRO A 320 11.69 -14.67 -18.91
N ASN A 321 12.94 -14.36 -19.26
CA ASN A 321 13.75 -15.20 -20.16
C ASN A 321 14.03 -16.58 -19.51
N PRO A 322 13.63 -17.71 -20.12
CA PRO A 322 13.81 -19.03 -19.54
C PRO A 322 15.27 -19.51 -19.52
N PHE A 323 16.18 -18.83 -20.19
CA PHE A 323 17.59 -19.22 -20.32
C PHE A 323 18.51 -18.50 -19.35
N VAL A 324 18.08 -17.39 -18.75
CA VAL A 324 18.87 -16.56 -17.83
C VAL A 324 18.62 -16.96 -16.38
N GLU A 325 19.66 -16.92 -15.55
CA GLU A 325 19.53 -17.08 -14.11
C GLU A 325 18.81 -15.89 -13.48
N LYS A 326 18.10 -16.12 -12.38
CA LYS A 326 17.14 -15.15 -11.86
C LYS A 326 17.33 -14.86 -10.38
N VAL A 327 17.06 -13.60 -10.03
CA VAL A 327 16.71 -13.19 -8.68
C VAL A 327 15.18 -13.04 -8.64
N ALA A 328 14.53 -13.88 -7.84
CA ALA A 328 13.07 -13.83 -7.68
C ALA A 328 12.68 -12.85 -6.61
N VAL A 329 11.71 -11.96 -6.89
CA VAL A 329 11.11 -11.06 -5.92
C VAL A 329 9.72 -11.59 -5.54
N VAL A 330 9.49 -11.82 -4.26
CA VAL A 330 8.17 -12.16 -3.71
C VAL A 330 7.68 -10.99 -2.87
N VAL A 331 6.57 -10.39 -3.25
CA VAL A 331 5.99 -9.23 -2.54
C VAL A 331 4.99 -9.70 -1.49
N ALA A 332 5.17 -9.23 -0.26
CA ALA A 332 4.29 -9.45 0.87
C ALA A 332 3.74 -8.07 1.34
N LYS A 333 2.64 -7.60 0.70
CA LYS A 333 1.98 -6.32 0.99
C LYS A 333 0.65 -6.54 1.69
N GLY A 334 0.41 -5.84 2.79
CA GLY A 334 -0.86 -5.80 3.51
C GLY A 334 -0.85 -6.57 4.82
N THR A 335 -2.03 -6.85 5.37
CA THR A 335 -2.20 -7.60 6.63
C THR A 335 -1.95 -9.08 6.42
N ILE A 336 -1.22 -9.72 7.34
CA ILE A 336 -0.96 -11.17 7.33
C ILE A 336 -2.17 -11.89 7.93
N VAL A 337 -2.76 -12.81 7.17
CA VAL A 337 -3.95 -13.57 7.56
C VAL A 337 -3.79 -15.05 7.24
N ASP A 338 -4.50 -15.90 7.94
CA ASP A 338 -4.46 -17.34 7.69
C ASP A 338 -5.09 -17.73 6.35
N GLY A 339 -4.56 -18.80 5.74
CA GLY A 339 -5.05 -19.38 4.50
C GLY A 339 -4.56 -18.66 3.24
N LYS A 340 -5.35 -18.78 2.16
CA LYS A 340 -5.04 -18.19 0.84
C LYS A 340 -5.71 -16.83 0.66
N ARG A 341 -4.98 -15.86 0.14
CA ARG A 341 -5.49 -14.52 -0.21
C ARG A 341 -4.93 -14.07 -1.54
N LYS A 342 -5.65 -13.14 -2.17
CA LYS A 342 -5.19 -12.41 -3.36
C LYS A 342 -4.28 -11.24 -2.95
N ALA A 343 -3.58 -10.64 -3.92
CA ALA A 343 -2.76 -9.44 -3.71
C ALA A 343 -3.54 -8.31 -3.02
N GLY A 344 -2.87 -7.57 -2.13
CA GLY A 344 -3.48 -6.59 -1.21
C GLY A 344 -3.64 -7.13 0.22
N MET A 345 -3.54 -8.46 0.40
CA MET A 345 -3.43 -9.13 1.69
C MET A 345 -2.39 -10.26 1.61
N ILE A 346 -1.74 -10.55 2.70
CA ILE A 346 -0.73 -11.61 2.81
C ILE A 346 -1.41 -12.85 3.37
N GLY A 347 -1.78 -13.80 2.51
CA GLY A 347 -2.24 -15.10 2.96
C GLY A 347 -1.07 -16.01 3.29
N GLY A 348 -1.05 -16.63 4.47
CA GLY A 348 0.02 -17.54 4.88
C GLY A 348 0.31 -18.59 3.81
N ASP A 349 -0.72 -19.31 3.38
CA ASP A 349 -0.59 -20.38 2.38
C ASP A 349 -0.23 -19.85 0.98
N SER A 350 -0.86 -18.74 0.55
CA SER A 350 -0.61 -18.20 -0.79
C SER A 350 0.79 -17.63 -0.92
N THR A 351 1.28 -16.91 0.10
CA THR A 351 2.63 -16.34 0.08
C THR A 351 3.70 -17.43 0.21
N ALA A 352 3.50 -18.41 1.07
CA ALA A 352 4.37 -19.59 1.13
C ALA A 352 4.40 -20.35 -0.21
N ALA A 353 3.29 -20.41 -0.95
CA ALA A 353 3.25 -21.04 -2.26
C ALA A 353 4.08 -20.25 -3.30
N LEU A 354 4.11 -18.91 -3.26
CA LEU A 354 4.99 -18.09 -4.12
C LEU A 354 6.47 -18.32 -3.80
N LEU A 355 6.83 -18.32 -2.53
CA LEU A 355 8.18 -18.64 -2.07
C LEU A 355 8.60 -20.05 -2.49
N ARG A 356 7.70 -21.03 -2.37
CA ARG A 356 7.93 -22.41 -2.82
C ARG A 356 8.11 -22.48 -4.33
N LYS A 357 7.35 -21.73 -5.12
CA LYS A 357 7.52 -21.61 -6.57
C LYS A 357 8.94 -21.13 -6.91
N ALA A 358 9.41 -20.06 -6.23
CA ALA A 358 10.77 -19.57 -6.38
C ALA A 358 11.84 -20.59 -5.95
N ARG A 359 11.57 -21.35 -4.86
CA ARG A 359 12.48 -22.40 -4.38
C ARG A 359 12.67 -23.53 -5.38
N LEU A 360 11.58 -23.96 -6.03
CA LEU A 360 11.56 -25.11 -6.96
C LEU A 360 11.97 -24.76 -8.39
N ASP A 361 12.08 -23.48 -8.74
CA ASP A 361 12.60 -23.06 -10.05
C ASP A 361 14.13 -23.13 -10.06
N ASP A 362 14.71 -24.01 -10.87
CA ASP A 362 16.16 -24.18 -10.99
C ASP A 362 16.89 -22.95 -11.53
N LYS A 363 16.17 -22.03 -12.22
CA LYS A 363 16.72 -20.77 -12.72
C LYS A 363 16.81 -19.69 -11.65
N VAL A 364 15.99 -19.77 -10.62
CA VAL A 364 16.06 -18.88 -9.47
C VAL A 364 17.24 -19.27 -8.59
N LYS A 365 18.19 -18.36 -8.40
CA LYS A 365 19.39 -18.55 -7.60
C LYS A 365 19.38 -17.81 -6.28
N ALA A 366 18.61 -16.72 -6.19
CA ALA A 366 18.39 -15.96 -4.97
C ALA A 366 16.94 -15.49 -4.90
N VAL A 367 16.47 -15.19 -3.69
CA VAL A 367 15.12 -14.70 -3.45
C VAL A 367 15.18 -13.41 -2.63
N VAL A 368 14.44 -12.40 -3.06
CA VAL A 368 14.18 -11.19 -2.27
C VAL A 368 12.72 -11.24 -1.80
N LEU A 369 12.52 -11.24 -0.48
CA LEU A 369 11.20 -11.11 0.12
C LEU A 369 10.96 -9.62 0.41
N ARG A 370 10.17 -8.94 -0.45
CA ARG A 370 9.79 -7.54 -0.28
C ARG A 370 8.58 -7.46 0.65
N ILE A 371 8.73 -6.78 1.79
CA ILE A 371 7.73 -6.77 2.87
C ILE A 371 7.20 -5.35 3.07
N ASP A 372 5.89 -5.17 2.96
CA ASP A 372 5.20 -3.92 3.31
C ASP A 372 3.96 -4.26 4.15
N SER A 373 4.20 -4.54 5.46
CA SER A 373 3.21 -5.14 6.36
C SER A 373 3.38 -4.73 7.82
N GLY A 374 2.30 -4.34 8.45
CA GLY A 374 2.22 -4.17 9.91
C GLY A 374 2.10 -5.51 10.69
N GLY A 375 2.10 -6.65 10.00
CA GLY A 375 1.92 -7.98 10.59
C GLY A 375 0.50 -8.50 10.50
N GLY A 376 0.11 -9.38 11.44
CA GLY A 376 -1.21 -10.02 11.49
C GLY A 376 -1.23 -11.34 12.26
N SER A 377 -1.75 -12.42 11.66
CA SER A 377 -1.75 -13.76 12.24
C SER A 377 -0.33 -14.26 12.51
N MET A 378 -0.09 -14.70 13.74
CA MET A 378 1.19 -15.30 14.09
C MET A 378 1.40 -16.63 13.36
N PHE A 379 0.36 -17.46 13.28
CA PHE A 379 0.43 -18.76 12.60
C PHE A 379 0.78 -18.60 11.11
N ALA A 380 0.11 -17.70 10.42
CA ALA A 380 0.39 -17.41 9.02
C ALA A 380 1.82 -16.86 8.81
N SER A 381 2.30 -16.01 9.73
CA SER A 381 3.68 -15.52 9.71
C SER A 381 4.70 -16.65 9.83
N GLU A 382 4.42 -17.64 10.69
CA GLU A 382 5.28 -18.82 10.85
C GLU A 382 5.25 -19.73 9.60
N VAL A 383 4.09 -19.91 8.98
CA VAL A 383 3.96 -20.66 7.71
C VAL A 383 4.85 -20.06 6.62
N ILE A 384 4.87 -18.73 6.50
CA ILE A 384 5.73 -18.02 5.53
C ILE A 384 7.20 -18.16 5.92
N ARG A 385 7.56 -17.95 7.19
CA ARG A 385 8.94 -18.08 7.70
C ARG A 385 9.53 -19.49 7.44
N ASN A 386 8.72 -20.51 7.60
CA ASN A 386 9.15 -21.90 7.33
C ASN A 386 9.55 -22.11 5.87
N GLU A 387 8.89 -21.44 4.92
CA GLU A 387 9.29 -21.52 3.51
C GLU A 387 10.58 -20.70 3.25
N VAL A 388 10.80 -19.57 3.94
CA VAL A 388 12.08 -18.84 3.92
C VAL A 388 13.23 -19.77 4.37
N LEU A 389 13.06 -20.50 5.46
CA LEU A 389 14.03 -21.48 5.93
C LEU A 389 14.24 -22.61 4.92
N ALA A 390 13.20 -23.09 4.27
CA ALA A 390 13.29 -24.14 3.25
C ALA A 390 14.07 -23.67 2.00
N ILE A 391 13.93 -22.39 1.60
CA ILE A 391 14.73 -21.79 0.50
C ILE A 391 16.21 -21.76 0.89
N LYS A 392 16.54 -21.31 2.10
CA LYS A 392 17.91 -21.30 2.62
C LYS A 392 18.51 -22.72 2.67
N ALA A 393 17.73 -23.69 3.15
CA ALA A 393 18.13 -25.10 3.19
C ALA A 393 18.36 -25.70 1.79
N ALA A 394 17.70 -25.18 0.75
CA ALA A 394 17.94 -25.53 -0.65
C ALA A 394 19.20 -24.84 -1.24
N GLY A 395 19.94 -24.08 -0.44
CA GLY A 395 21.19 -23.40 -0.86
C GLY A 395 20.96 -22.09 -1.61
N LYS A 396 19.74 -21.54 -1.62
CA LYS A 396 19.42 -20.25 -2.24
C LYS A 396 19.39 -19.16 -1.16
N PRO A 397 20.18 -18.08 -1.28
CA PRO A 397 20.11 -16.98 -0.33
C PRO A 397 18.75 -16.27 -0.40
N VAL A 398 18.30 -15.79 0.78
CA VAL A 398 17.10 -14.99 0.92
C VAL A 398 17.46 -13.66 1.56
N ILE A 399 17.15 -12.56 0.89
CA ILE A 399 17.24 -11.21 1.44
C ILE A 399 15.82 -10.74 1.77
N ALA A 400 15.60 -10.26 2.99
CA ALA A 400 14.38 -9.53 3.32
C ALA A 400 14.58 -8.05 3.01
N SER A 401 13.77 -7.49 2.10
CA SER A 401 13.75 -6.07 1.76
C SER A 401 12.49 -5.45 2.34
N MET A 402 12.65 -4.60 3.36
CA MET A 402 11.54 -3.93 4.03
C MET A 402 11.13 -2.67 3.27
N GLY A 403 9.83 -2.53 2.99
CA GLY A 403 9.22 -1.33 2.42
C GLY A 403 8.89 -0.28 3.47
N SER A 404 7.73 0.36 3.34
CA SER A 404 7.30 1.41 4.28
C SER A 404 7.17 0.89 5.70
N VAL A 405 6.61 -0.32 5.85
CA VAL A 405 6.39 -0.98 7.13
C VAL A 405 6.80 -2.44 7.04
N ALA A 406 7.58 -2.92 8.00
CA ALA A 406 7.81 -4.35 8.21
C ALA A 406 7.88 -4.62 9.71
N ALA A 407 6.73 -4.63 10.35
CA ALA A 407 6.61 -4.65 11.80
C ALA A 407 5.86 -5.88 12.29
N SER A 408 6.14 -6.31 13.52
CA SER A 408 5.45 -7.40 14.20
C SER A 408 5.48 -8.69 13.37
N GLY A 409 4.38 -9.24 12.85
CA GLY A 409 4.38 -10.39 11.93
C GLY A 409 5.18 -10.13 10.65
N GLY A 410 5.23 -8.88 10.16
CA GLY A 410 6.10 -8.48 9.05
C GLY A 410 7.58 -8.62 9.38
N TYR A 411 7.98 -8.31 10.63
CA TYR A 411 9.33 -8.59 11.11
C TYR A 411 9.57 -10.10 11.33
N TRP A 412 8.55 -10.84 11.81
CA TRP A 412 8.63 -12.30 11.98
C TRP A 412 9.03 -13.01 10.68
N ILE A 413 8.39 -12.68 9.56
CA ILE A 413 8.71 -13.30 8.27
C ILE A 413 10.07 -12.87 7.72
N ALA A 414 10.58 -11.68 8.10
CA ALA A 414 11.89 -11.18 7.72
C ALA A 414 13.02 -11.81 8.54
N ALA A 415 12.77 -12.10 9.82
CA ALA A 415 13.80 -12.38 10.83
C ALA A 415 14.80 -13.48 10.43
N SER A 416 14.33 -14.51 9.71
CA SER A 416 15.15 -15.67 9.31
C SER A 416 15.81 -15.54 7.93
N ALA A 417 15.75 -14.39 7.25
CA ALA A 417 16.49 -14.12 6.02
C ALA A 417 18.01 -14.19 6.25
N ASN A 418 18.81 -14.21 5.20
CA ASN A 418 20.27 -14.13 5.30
C ASN A 418 20.71 -12.73 5.70
N GLU A 419 20.09 -11.72 5.11
CA GLU A 419 20.23 -10.32 5.48
C GLU A 419 18.86 -9.63 5.44
N ILE A 420 18.72 -8.59 6.26
CA ILE A 420 17.55 -7.73 6.32
C ILE A 420 17.97 -6.32 5.90
N TRP A 421 17.38 -5.84 4.82
CA TRP A 421 17.60 -4.52 4.24
C TRP A 421 16.37 -3.64 4.44
N ALA A 422 16.55 -2.38 4.78
CA ALA A 422 15.45 -1.44 4.98
C ALA A 422 15.81 -0.02 4.54
N SER A 423 14.82 0.74 4.06
CA SER A 423 15.00 2.19 3.91
C SER A 423 15.18 2.84 5.30
N PRO A 424 15.99 3.90 5.43
CA PRO A 424 16.12 4.63 6.71
C PRO A 424 14.79 5.06 7.32
N SER A 425 13.75 5.25 6.50
CA SER A 425 12.39 5.66 6.92
C SER A 425 11.42 4.49 7.15
N THR A 426 11.86 3.24 6.98
CA THR A 426 11.02 2.06 7.23
C THR A 426 10.62 1.99 8.71
N ILE A 427 9.34 1.73 8.95
CA ILE A 427 8.78 1.50 10.29
C ILE A 427 8.84 0.00 10.58
N THR A 428 9.49 -0.40 11.68
CA THR A 428 9.73 -1.82 12.02
C THR A 428 9.61 -2.09 13.52
N GLY A 429 10.12 -3.23 13.98
CA GLY A 429 10.00 -3.63 15.38
C GLY A 429 8.61 -4.15 15.72
N SER A 430 7.95 -3.52 16.69
CA SER A 430 6.66 -3.98 17.23
C SER A 430 6.67 -5.46 17.64
N ILE A 431 7.86 -5.94 18.11
CA ILE A 431 8.09 -7.32 18.54
C ILE A 431 7.31 -7.55 19.83
N GLY A 432 6.12 -8.09 19.69
CA GLY A 432 5.16 -8.32 20.77
C GLY A 432 3.92 -9.03 20.26
N VAL A 433 3.18 -9.65 21.16
CA VAL A 433 2.08 -10.55 20.82
C VAL A 433 0.84 -10.17 21.62
N PHE A 434 -0.32 -10.33 21.02
CA PHE A 434 -1.60 -10.23 21.73
C PHE A 434 -2.61 -11.26 21.24
N GLY A 435 -3.59 -11.53 22.08
CA GLY A 435 -4.81 -12.25 21.75
C GLY A 435 -6.02 -11.37 22.04
N THR A 436 -7.07 -11.49 21.24
CA THR A 436 -8.33 -10.78 21.46
C THR A 436 -9.51 -11.66 21.11
N ILE A 437 -10.49 -11.69 22.00
CA ILE A 437 -11.78 -12.34 21.81
C ILE A 437 -12.88 -11.39 22.29
N LEU A 438 -13.88 -11.17 21.45
CA LEU A 438 -15.08 -10.43 21.81
C LEU A 438 -16.20 -11.43 22.11
N THR A 439 -16.94 -11.20 23.20
CA THR A 439 -18.12 -12.00 23.53
C THR A 439 -19.35 -11.12 23.73
N PHE A 440 -20.53 -11.65 23.43
CA PHE A 440 -21.76 -10.90 23.29
C PHE A 440 -22.86 -11.34 24.28
N GLU A 441 -22.51 -12.10 25.33
CA GLU A 441 -23.45 -12.60 26.31
C GLU A 441 -24.26 -11.49 26.98
N ASN A 442 -23.63 -10.35 27.27
CA ASN A 442 -24.30 -9.22 27.88
C ASN A 442 -25.13 -8.43 26.86
N SER A 443 -24.65 -8.27 25.63
CA SER A 443 -25.44 -7.66 24.54
C SER A 443 -26.70 -8.47 24.24
N LEU A 444 -26.59 -9.79 24.18
CA LEU A 444 -27.72 -10.70 23.97
C LEU A 444 -28.72 -10.62 25.12
N LYS A 445 -28.23 -10.56 26.37
CA LYS A 445 -29.06 -10.41 27.55
C LYS A 445 -29.90 -9.13 27.53
N GLU A 446 -29.32 -8.02 27.12
CA GLU A 446 -30.07 -6.75 26.95
C GLU A 446 -31.19 -6.86 25.90
N LEU A 447 -31.01 -7.73 24.90
CA LEU A 447 -32.03 -8.03 23.88
C LEU A 447 -33.02 -9.13 24.34
N GLY A 448 -32.91 -9.64 25.56
CA GLY A 448 -33.75 -10.71 26.07
C GLY A 448 -33.40 -12.11 25.52
N VAL A 449 -32.20 -12.25 24.90
CA VAL A 449 -31.73 -13.53 24.37
C VAL A 449 -30.72 -14.17 25.31
N TYR A 450 -30.97 -15.45 25.66
CA TYR A 450 -30.13 -16.21 26.58
C TYR A 450 -29.65 -17.48 25.92
N SER A 451 -28.43 -17.93 26.29
CA SER A 451 -27.85 -19.20 25.86
C SER A 451 -27.62 -20.07 27.13
N ASP A 452 -28.28 -21.20 27.18
CA ASP A 452 -28.13 -22.20 28.26
C ASP A 452 -28.04 -23.61 27.65
N GLY A 453 -27.49 -24.59 28.40
CA GLY A 453 -27.35 -25.93 27.89
C GLY A 453 -26.43 -26.80 28.73
N VAL A 454 -26.17 -27.99 28.25
CA VAL A 454 -25.28 -28.98 28.84
C VAL A 454 -24.13 -29.34 27.89
N ALA A 455 -22.99 -29.70 28.46
CA ALA A 455 -21.81 -30.11 27.69
C ALA A 455 -21.18 -31.36 28.32
N THR A 456 -20.45 -32.13 27.54
CA THR A 456 -19.71 -33.31 27.98
C THR A 456 -18.45 -32.97 28.79
N THR A 457 -17.93 -31.75 28.62
CA THR A 457 -16.75 -31.23 29.31
C THR A 457 -16.90 -29.75 29.63
N GLU A 458 -16.23 -29.26 30.67
CA GLU A 458 -16.17 -27.84 31.03
C GLU A 458 -15.49 -27.00 29.91
N LEU A 459 -14.65 -27.61 29.05
CA LEU A 459 -13.98 -26.93 27.94
C LEU A 459 -14.96 -26.33 26.89
N LYS A 460 -16.21 -26.82 26.87
CA LYS A 460 -17.29 -26.29 26.01
C LYS A 460 -18.10 -25.17 26.69
N SER A 461 -17.77 -24.77 27.90
CA SER A 461 -18.50 -23.71 28.64
C SER A 461 -18.39 -22.34 27.95
N SER A 462 -17.25 -22.03 27.39
CA SER A 462 -16.98 -20.73 26.72
C SER A 462 -17.51 -20.69 25.30
N SER A 463 -18.11 -19.55 24.91
CA SER A 463 -18.53 -19.26 23.54
C SER A 463 -18.78 -17.75 23.38
N LEU A 464 -18.94 -17.28 22.13
CA LEU A 464 -19.28 -15.88 21.87
C LEU A 464 -20.60 -15.43 22.51
N SER A 465 -21.53 -16.37 22.78
CA SER A 465 -22.85 -16.09 23.38
C SER A 465 -22.95 -16.37 24.89
N ARG A 466 -21.93 -16.97 25.51
CA ARG A 466 -21.91 -17.31 26.93
C ARG A 466 -20.76 -16.66 27.70
N GLY A 467 -19.87 -15.97 27.00
CA GLY A 467 -18.67 -15.40 27.57
C GLY A 467 -17.51 -16.40 27.65
N LEU A 468 -16.43 -16.00 28.31
CA LEU A 468 -15.20 -16.74 28.44
C LEU A 468 -15.01 -17.15 29.92
N ASP A 469 -14.82 -18.46 30.17
CA ASP A 469 -14.48 -18.94 31.48
C ASP A 469 -13.11 -18.40 31.94
N PRO A 470 -12.97 -17.91 33.20
CA PRO A 470 -11.71 -17.37 33.70
C PRO A 470 -10.52 -18.35 33.66
N LYS A 471 -10.74 -19.65 33.83
CA LYS A 471 -9.68 -20.66 33.72
C LYS A 471 -9.23 -20.80 32.25
N PHE A 472 -10.19 -20.75 31.31
CA PHE A 472 -9.87 -20.79 29.90
C PHE A 472 -9.18 -19.49 29.45
N ALA A 473 -9.59 -18.34 29.97
CA ALA A 473 -8.88 -17.08 29.78
C ALA A 473 -7.41 -17.16 30.21
N HIS A 474 -7.12 -17.82 31.36
CA HIS A 474 -5.75 -18.05 31.81
C HIS A 474 -4.95 -18.95 30.85
N VAL A 475 -5.55 -19.97 30.26
CA VAL A 475 -4.92 -20.82 29.24
C VAL A 475 -4.54 -19.99 28.00
N LEU A 476 -5.42 -19.08 27.56
CA LEU A 476 -5.14 -18.18 26.44
C LEU A 476 -3.98 -17.22 26.75
N GLN A 477 -3.92 -16.67 27.98
CA GLN A 477 -2.81 -15.81 28.40
C GLN A 477 -1.48 -16.59 28.38
N MET A 478 -1.44 -17.82 28.88
CA MET A 478 -0.25 -18.68 28.80
C MET A 478 0.17 -18.92 27.34
N GLY A 479 -0.80 -19.11 26.42
CA GLY A 479 -0.52 -19.25 24.99
C GLY A 479 0.10 -18.00 24.37
N VAL A 480 -0.34 -16.82 24.78
CA VAL A 480 0.23 -15.53 24.32
C VAL A 480 1.64 -15.32 24.88
N GLU A 481 1.88 -15.72 26.13
CA GLU A 481 3.21 -15.67 26.75
C GLU A 481 4.20 -16.62 26.06
N ASP A 482 3.80 -17.84 25.76
CA ASP A 482 4.59 -18.81 24.98
C ASP A 482 4.90 -18.28 23.57
N ALA A 483 3.88 -17.69 22.91
CA ALA A 483 4.03 -17.07 21.61
C ALA A 483 5.05 -15.92 21.61
N TYR A 484 5.06 -15.11 22.66
CA TYR A 484 6.06 -14.06 22.82
C TYR A 484 7.47 -14.62 23.00
N GLN A 485 7.64 -15.64 23.82
CA GLN A 485 8.94 -16.30 24.00
C GLN A 485 9.44 -16.91 22.69
N LYS A 486 8.56 -17.52 21.89
CA LYS A 486 8.89 -18.02 20.55
C LYS A 486 9.36 -16.90 19.65
N PHE A 487 8.70 -15.72 19.67
CA PHE A 487 9.11 -14.58 18.87
C PHE A 487 10.52 -14.11 19.26
N ILE A 488 10.77 -13.92 20.55
CA ILE A 488 12.12 -13.58 21.06
C ILE A 488 13.16 -14.60 20.60
N SER A 489 12.86 -15.90 20.73
CA SER A 489 13.79 -16.97 20.34
C SER A 489 14.07 -16.95 18.84
N VAL A 490 13.06 -16.80 17.99
CA VAL A 490 13.25 -16.70 16.52
C VAL A 490 14.22 -15.58 16.15
N ILE A 491 14.09 -14.43 16.82
CA ILE A 491 14.98 -13.29 16.56
C ILE A 491 16.37 -13.54 17.12
N ALA A 492 16.47 -13.99 18.37
CA ALA A 492 17.74 -14.28 19.04
C ALA A 492 18.59 -15.25 18.21
N ASP A 493 17.97 -16.37 17.78
CA ASP A 493 18.64 -17.39 16.97
C ASP A 493 19.01 -16.88 15.58
N SER A 494 18.13 -16.10 14.93
CA SER A 494 18.33 -15.63 13.56
C SER A 494 19.32 -14.47 13.48
N ARG A 495 19.39 -13.63 14.52
CA ARG A 495 20.24 -12.42 14.58
C ARG A 495 21.50 -12.61 15.43
N ASN A 496 21.71 -13.80 15.99
CA ASN A 496 22.80 -14.11 16.91
C ASN A 496 22.89 -13.13 18.10
N LEU A 497 21.72 -12.82 18.69
CA LEU A 497 21.57 -11.95 19.84
C LEU A 497 21.19 -12.75 21.08
N ALA A 498 21.50 -12.26 22.28
CA ALA A 498 20.98 -12.88 23.49
C ALA A 498 19.46 -12.61 23.60
N PRO A 499 18.65 -13.58 24.05
CA PRO A 499 17.20 -13.37 24.23
C PRO A 499 16.86 -12.16 25.11
N SER A 500 17.68 -11.86 26.13
CA SER A 500 17.52 -10.67 26.99
C SER A 500 17.74 -9.38 26.22
N ASP A 501 18.67 -9.35 25.28
CA ASP A 501 18.97 -8.13 24.50
C ASP A 501 17.86 -7.88 23.48
N VAL A 502 17.30 -8.94 22.90
CA VAL A 502 16.12 -8.86 22.06
C VAL A 502 14.92 -8.35 22.88
N ASP A 503 14.68 -8.87 24.09
CA ASP A 503 13.57 -8.44 24.93
C ASP A 503 13.67 -6.95 25.31
N ASN A 504 14.87 -6.42 25.57
CA ASN A 504 15.11 -5.01 25.89
C ASN A 504 14.65 -4.05 24.77
N VAL A 505 14.75 -4.45 23.51
CA VAL A 505 14.35 -3.64 22.34
C VAL A 505 13.00 -4.06 21.77
N ALA A 506 12.42 -5.14 22.29
CA ALA A 506 11.12 -5.70 21.91
C ALA A 506 9.96 -5.03 22.65
N GLN A 507 9.25 -5.80 23.51
CA GLN A 507 8.12 -5.34 24.31
C GLN A 507 7.01 -4.64 23.51
N GLY A 508 6.93 -4.91 22.20
CA GLY A 508 5.97 -4.30 21.30
C GLY A 508 6.36 -2.89 20.80
N ARG A 509 7.57 -2.42 21.11
CA ARG A 509 8.04 -1.08 20.73
C ARG A 509 8.27 -0.99 19.22
N VAL A 510 7.86 0.14 18.64
CA VAL A 510 8.04 0.48 17.22
C VAL A 510 9.33 1.28 17.08
N TRP A 511 10.08 1.01 16.02
CA TRP A 511 11.34 1.65 15.69
C TRP A 511 11.38 2.10 14.24
N LEU A 512 12.13 3.13 13.91
CA LEU A 512 12.58 3.33 12.54
C LEU A 512 13.76 2.40 12.23
N ALA A 513 13.96 2.09 10.96
CA ALA A 513 15.05 1.22 10.51
C ALA A 513 16.43 1.69 10.96
N THR A 514 16.68 3.00 11.04
CA THR A 514 17.93 3.56 11.55
C THR A 514 18.21 3.11 12.98
N GLN A 515 17.20 3.14 13.85
CA GLN A 515 17.31 2.69 15.25
C GLN A 515 17.41 1.15 15.32
N ALA A 516 16.59 0.45 14.51
CA ALA A 516 16.59 -1.01 14.47
C ALA A 516 17.94 -1.58 13.98
N HIS A 517 18.63 -0.87 13.08
CA HIS A 517 19.98 -1.19 12.64
C HIS A 517 20.99 -1.07 13.77
N GLU A 518 20.92 -0.03 14.59
CA GLU A 518 21.79 0.14 15.78
C GLU A 518 21.64 -1.02 16.78
N PHE A 519 20.44 -1.62 16.87
CA PHE A 519 20.15 -2.75 17.75
C PHE A 519 20.47 -4.13 17.14
N GLY A 520 20.97 -4.19 15.91
CA GLY A 520 21.25 -5.44 15.19
C GLY A 520 19.98 -6.17 14.71
N LEU A 521 18.84 -5.51 14.68
CA LEU A 521 17.59 -6.06 14.14
C LEU A 521 17.56 -5.99 12.60
N ILE A 522 18.33 -5.12 12.00
CA ILE A 522 18.49 -4.91 10.56
C ILE A 522 19.99 -4.96 10.24
N ASP A 523 20.39 -5.53 9.09
CA ASP A 523 21.79 -5.64 8.68
C ASP A 523 22.25 -4.40 7.94
N GLU A 524 21.42 -3.90 7.00
CA GLU A 524 21.82 -2.83 6.09
C GLU A 524 20.67 -1.83 5.86
N LEU A 525 21.07 -0.58 5.75
CA LEU A 525 20.16 0.50 5.32
C LEU A 525 20.32 0.72 3.82
N GLY A 526 19.26 0.54 3.05
CA GLY A 526 19.32 0.69 1.61
C GLY A 526 17.98 0.55 0.90
N THR A 527 18.04 0.65 -0.43
CA THR A 527 16.89 0.54 -1.32
C THR A 527 16.56 -0.92 -1.66
N LYS A 528 15.39 -1.16 -2.25
CA LYS A 528 15.01 -2.45 -2.83
C LYS A 528 16.03 -2.93 -3.86
N GLN A 529 16.51 -2.02 -4.73
CA GLN A 529 17.49 -2.35 -5.76
C GLN A 529 18.81 -2.85 -5.16
N GLN A 530 19.31 -2.18 -4.12
CA GLN A 530 20.51 -2.62 -3.41
C GLN A 530 20.35 -3.98 -2.73
N ALA A 531 19.15 -4.27 -2.19
CA ALA A 531 18.83 -5.59 -1.64
C ALA A 531 18.82 -6.68 -2.74
N ILE A 532 18.35 -6.38 -3.95
CA ILE A 532 18.39 -7.28 -5.10
C ILE A 532 19.85 -7.56 -5.52
N GLU A 533 20.66 -6.51 -5.60
CA GLU A 533 22.10 -6.63 -5.92
C GLU A 533 22.86 -7.45 -4.87
N ALA A 534 22.55 -7.25 -3.59
CA ALA A 534 23.10 -8.06 -2.49
C ALA A 534 22.71 -9.54 -2.62
N ALA A 535 21.43 -9.82 -2.97
CA ALA A 535 20.96 -11.18 -3.22
C ALA A 535 21.69 -11.85 -4.41
N ALA A 536 21.87 -11.12 -5.51
CA ALA A 536 22.61 -11.58 -6.69
C ALA A 536 24.08 -11.86 -6.34
N LYS A 537 24.73 -10.93 -5.63
CA LYS A 537 26.11 -11.09 -5.17
C LYS A 537 26.28 -12.29 -4.25
N MET A 538 25.35 -12.52 -3.32
CA MET A 538 25.39 -13.65 -2.40
C MET A 538 25.21 -15.00 -3.13
N ALA A 539 24.51 -15.00 -4.26
CA ALA A 539 24.35 -16.15 -5.16
C ALA A 539 25.45 -16.24 -6.23
N ASN A 540 26.47 -15.35 -6.23
CA ASN A 540 27.53 -15.25 -7.22
C ASN A 540 27.05 -15.08 -8.66
N LEU A 541 26.01 -14.26 -8.87
CA LEU A 541 25.45 -13.94 -10.17
C LEU A 541 26.12 -12.69 -10.74
N GLU A 542 26.74 -12.78 -11.93
CA GLU A 542 27.25 -11.63 -12.70
C GLU A 542 26.20 -11.10 -13.68
N HIS A 543 25.40 -12.01 -14.24
CA HIS A 543 24.31 -11.70 -15.17
C HIS A 543 23.05 -12.40 -14.70
N TYR A 544 22.02 -11.63 -14.43
CA TYR A 544 20.75 -12.14 -13.94
C TYR A 544 19.58 -11.28 -14.40
N GLU A 545 18.40 -11.87 -14.36
CA GLU A 545 17.14 -11.18 -14.56
C GLU A 545 16.39 -11.11 -13.22
N VAL A 546 15.79 -9.96 -12.96
CA VAL A 546 14.88 -9.80 -11.80
C VAL A 546 13.47 -10.12 -12.25
N TYR A 547 12.80 -10.99 -11.50
CA TYR A 547 11.44 -11.37 -11.86
C TYR A 547 10.55 -11.46 -10.62
N THR A 548 9.40 -10.79 -10.67
CA THR A 548 8.40 -10.85 -9.60
C THR A 548 7.57 -12.12 -9.71
N VAL A 549 7.52 -12.88 -8.61
CA VAL A 549 6.74 -14.13 -8.56
C VAL A 549 5.28 -13.81 -8.25
N GLU A 550 4.44 -13.94 -9.24
CA GLU A 550 3.01 -13.65 -9.12
C GLU A 550 2.15 -14.90 -8.90
N GLN A 551 0.97 -14.68 -8.31
CA GLN A 551 -0.06 -15.70 -8.23
C GLN A 551 -0.61 -15.98 -9.62
N THR A 552 -0.62 -17.25 -10.04
CA THR A 552 -1.31 -17.65 -11.26
C THR A 552 -2.81 -17.52 -11.06
N LEU A 553 -3.45 -16.77 -11.94
CA LEU A 553 -4.91 -16.73 -12.03
C LEU A 553 -5.43 -18.10 -12.48
N SER A 554 -6.60 -18.49 -12.01
CA SER A 554 -7.29 -19.66 -12.56
C SER A 554 -7.68 -19.40 -14.02
N GLU A 555 -7.82 -20.45 -14.84
CA GLU A 555 -8.26 -20.33 -16.25
C GLU A 555 -9.54 -19.49 -16.40
N LYS A 556 -10.45 -19.62 -15.44
CA LYS A 556 -11.69 -18.83 -15.41
C LYS A 556 -11.42 -17.35 -15.14
N GLU A 557 -10.56 -17.02 -14.17
CA GLU A 557 -10.19 -15.64 -13.85
C GLU A 557 -9.41 -14.99 -14.99
N GLN A 558 -8.53 -15.76 -15.64
CA GLN A 558 -7.75 -15.31 -16.79
C GLN A 558 -8.68 -15.01 -17.98
N LEU A 559 -9.63 -15.90 -18.27
CA LEU A 559 -10.64 -15.67 -19.31
C LEU A 559 -11.50 -14.42 -19.02
N ILE A 560 -11.89 -14.22 -17.77
CA ILE A 560 -12.66 -13.04 -17.35
C ILE A 560 -11.81 -11.77 -17.53
N GLN A 561 -10.57 -11.79 -17.09
CA GLN A 561 -9.64 -10.69 -17.26
C GLN A 561 -9.38 -10.36 -18.73
N ASP A 562 -9.18 -11.37 -19.58
CA ASP A 562 -8.98 -11.20 -21.02
C ASP A 562 -10.22 -10.58 -21.69
N ILE A 563 -11.42 -10.95 -21.25
CA ILE A 563 -12.68 -10.40 -21.76
C ILE A 563 -12.86 -8.95 -21.29
N PHE A 564 -12.78 -8.66 -20.00
CA PHE A 564 -13.05 -7.34 -19.43
C PHE A 564 -11.86 -6.38 -19.52
N GLY A 565 -10.63 -6.89 -19.57
CA GLY A 565 -9.40 -6.11 -19.81
C GLY A 565 -9.18 -5.73 -21.27
N SER A 566 -10.01 -6.22 -22.21
CA SER A 566 -9.88 -5.85 -23.61
C SER A 566 -10.18 -4.36 -23.82
N ALA A 567 -9.35 -3.66 -24.61
CA ALA A 567 -9.53 -2.25 -24.94
C ALA A 567 -10.94 -1.92 -25.48
N ALA A 568 -11.58 -2.90 -26.14
CA ALA A 568 -12.95 -2.79 -26.66
C ALA A 568 -14.01 -2.67 -25.55
N ILE A 569 -13.83 -3.36 -24.43
CA ILE A 569 -14.78 -3.28 -23.30
C ILE A 569 -14.46 -2.05 -22.46
N GLN A 570 -13.20 -1.74 -22.24
CA GLN A 570 -12.79 -0.51 -21.52
C GLN A 570 -13.26 0.75 -22.26
N SER A 571 -13.16 0.81 -23.59
CA SER A 571 -13.68 1.96 -24.36
C SER A 571 -15.22 2.03 -24.33
N LEU A 572 -15.91 0.91 -24.22
CA LEU A 572 -17.38 0.86 -24.11
C LEU A 572 -17.86 1.32 -22.73
N LEU A 573 -17.08 1.03 -21.68
CA LEU A 573 -17.32 1.50 -20.32
C LEU A 573 -16.95 2.98 -20.17
N ALA A 574 -15.86 3.44 -20.76
CA ALA A 574 -15.41 4.83 -20.74
C ALA A 574 -16.39 5.82 -21.42
N VAL A 575 -17.16 5.38 -22.41
CA VAL A 575 -18.23 6.20 -23.04
C VAL A 575 -19.39 6.47 -22.06
N ALA A 576 -19.52 5.67 -21.00
CA ALA A 576 -20.54 5.87 -19.96
C ALA A 576 -20.10 6.82 -18.84
N ASP A 577 -18.82 7.19 -18.80
CA ASP A 577 -18.22 7.97 -17.72
C ASP A 577 -17.83 9.38 -18.22
N GLU A 578 -18.82 10.29 -18.30
CA GLU A 578 -18.46 11.70 -18.18
C GLU A 578 -18.04 11.94 -16.72
N PRO A 579 -16.82 12.45 -16.46
CA PRO A 579 -16.37 12.71 -15.09
C PRO A 579 -17.28 13.77 -14.47
N LYS A 580 -18.27 13.33 -13.71
CA LYS A 580 -18.99 14.20 -12.78
C LYS A 580 -17.99 14.50 -11.67
N GLU A 581 -17.32 15.64 -11.77
CA GLU A 581 -16.61 16.20 -10.61
C GLU A 581 -17.60 16.22 -9.45
N PRO A 582 -17.36 15.49 -8.36
CA PRO A 582 -18.23 15.57 -7.20
C PRO A 582 -18.10 16.99 -6.67
N LEU A 583 -19.21 17.73 -6.63
CA LEU A 583 -19.35 18.96 -5.84
C LEU A 583 -19.25 18.59 -4.34
N ASN A 584 -18.08 18.14 -3.93
CA ASN A 584 -17.79 17.86 -2.54
C ASN A 584 -17.40 19.18 -1.86
N SER A 585 -18.37 19.80 -1.18
CA SER A 585 -18.04 20.81 -0.19
C SER A 585 -17.08 20.19 0.84
N VAL A 586 -16.14 20.97 1.37
CA VAL A 586 -15.16 20.57 2.40
C VAL A 586 -15.81 19.80 3.57
N ALA A 587 -17.08 20.14 3.91
CA ALA A 587 -17.84 19.46 4.94
C ALA A 587 -18.23 18.01 4.57
N HIS A 588 -18.55 17.71 3.30
CA HIS A 588 -18.85 16.34 2.85
C HIS A 588 -17.58 15.48 2.77
N ALA A 589 -16.45 16.06 2.36
CA ALA A 589 -15.16 15.35 2.35
C ALA A 589 -14.76 14.93 3.77
N GLY A 590 -14.91 15.80 4.77
CA GLY A 590 -14.59 15.48 6.17
C GLY A 590 -15.48 14.39 6.78
N LEU A 591 -16.79 14.39 6.48
CA LEU A 591 -17.70 13.35 6.94
C LEU A 591 -17.39 11.99 6.28
N ASN A 592 -17.12 11.97 4.98
CA ASN A 592 -16.74 10.76 4.28
C ASN A 592 -15.42 10.18 4.83
N GLN A 593 -14.44 11.03 5.12
CA GLN A 593 -13.19 10.61 5.73
C GLN A 593 -13.40 9.99 7.13
N LEU A 594 -14.27 10.61 7.95
CA LEU A 594 -14.64 10.05 9.26
C LEU A 594 -15.32 8.68 9.12
N PHE A 595 -16.28 8.53 8.20
CA PHE A 595 -16.94 7.25 7.94
C PHE A 595 -15.96 6.19 7.45
N GLN A 596 -15.03 6.55 6.58
CA GLN A 596 -13.97 5.64 6.12
C GLN A 596 -13.06 5.20 7.26
N GLN A 597 -12.66 6.09 8.16
CA GLN A 597 -11.85 5.74 9.35
C GLN A 597 -12.58 4.77 10.28
N VAL A 598 -13.87 5.00 10.55
CA VAL A 598 -14.70 4.08 11.35
C VAL A 598 -14.81 2.73 10.66
N GLN A 599 -15.07 2.72 9.35
CA GLN A 599 -15.19 1.50 8.55
C GLN A 599 -13.88 0.71 8.51
N GLN A 600 -12.74 1.36 8.33
CA GLN A 600 -11.41 0.73 8.34
C GLN A 600 -11.10 0.13 9.71
N SER A 601 -11.42 0.85 10.79
CA SER A 601 -11.22 0.35 12.16
C SER A 601 -12.13 -0.85 12.47
N ALA A 602 -13.37 -0.86 11.96
CA ALA A 602 -14.28 -2.00 12.09
C ALA A 602 -13.84 -3.19 11.22
N ALA A 603 -13.34 -2.93 10.01
CA ALA A 603 -12.85 -3.95 9.09
C ALA A 603 -11.61 -4.68 9.66
N MET A 604 -10.79 -4.02 10.48
CA MET A 604 -9.67 -4.66 11.17
C MET A 604 -10.12 -5.85 12.01
N ILE A 605 -11.25 -5.74 12.72
CA ILE A 605 -11.79 -6.82 13.55
C ILE A 605 -12.14 -8.06 12.71
N THR A 606 -12.64 -7.84 11.47
CA THR A 606 -13.01 -8.95 10.57
C THR A 606 -11.81 -9.68 9.97
N GLN A 607 -10.61 -9.08 10.05
CA GLN A 607 -9.36 -9.68 9.58
C GLN A 607 -8.71 -10.60 10.63
N PHE A 608 -9.21 -10.61 11.88
CA PHE A 608 -8.71 -11.48 12.94
C PHE A 608 -9.16 -12.93 12.70
N ASN A 609 -8.32 -13.70 11.98
CA ASN A 609 -8.62 -15.09 11.60
C ASN A 609 -7.52 -16.09 11.98
N ASP A 610 -6.64 -15.74 12.91
CA ASP A 610 -5.62 -16.68 13.41
C ASP A 610 -6.29 -17.87 14.10
N PRO A 611 -5.88 -19.13 13.78
CA PRO A 611 -6.49 -20.34 14.36
C PRO A 611 -6.42 -20.39 15.88
N ASN A 612 -5.41 -19.76 16.50
CA ASN A 612 -5.20 -19.71 17.94
C ASN A 612 -5.66 -18.39 18.56
N ASN A 613 -6.22 -17.44 17.76
CA ASN A 613 -6.51 -16.06 18.14
C ASN A 613 -5.28 -15.30 18.66
N ILE A 614 -4.09 -15.58 18.12
CA ILE A 614 -2.82 -14.97 18.50
C ILE A 614 -2.30 -14.11 17.34
N TYR A 615 -2.06 -12.83 17.63
CA TYR A 615 -1.73 -11.84 16.60
C TYR A 615 -0.43 -11.13 16.91
N THR A 616 0.32 -10.92 15.85
CA THR A 616 1.51 -10.10 15.77
C THR A 616 1.20 -8.96 14.79
N LEU A 617 0.45 -7.94 15.24
CA LEU A 617 -0.01 -6.82 14.44
C LEU A 617 0.39 -5.49 15.08
N CYS A 618 0.84 -4.54 14.27
CA CYS A 618 1.07 -3.15 14.62
C CYS A 618 -0.07 -2.28 14.06
N THR A 619 -0.92 -1.78 14.92
CA THR A 619 -2.03 -0.90 14.50
C THR A 619 -1.64 0.58 14.48
N THR A 620 -0.54 0.93 15.14
CA THR A 620 0.00 2.29 15.21
C THR A 620 1.08 2.59 14.17
N CYS A 621 1.47 1.58 13.35
CA CYS A 621 2.44 1.75 12.28
C CYS A 621 1.85 2.44 11.02
N VAL A 622 0.67 3.01 11.11
CA VAL A 622 0.04 3.80 10.05
C VAL A 622 0.29 5.28 10.33
N VAL A 623 0.86 5.95 9.35
CA VAL A 623 1.12 7.40 9.39
C VAL A 623 0.01 8.09 8.62
N GLY A 624 -0.63 9.10 9.23
CA GLY A 624 -1.52 10.04 8.55
C GLY A 624 -0.80 11.35 8.25
N GLU A 625 -1.12 11.96 7.11
CA GLU A 625 -0.85 13.38 6.82
C GLU A 625 -1.86 14.26 7.51
#